data_b0e3e46cd55bafde58c5cb0ae13ee350
#
_entry.id   b0e3e46cd55bafde58c5cb0ae13ee350
#
_cell.length_a   1.000
_cell.length_b   1.000
_cell.length_c   1.000
_cell.angle_alpha   90.00
_cell.angle_beta   90.00
_cell.angle_gamma   90.00
#
_symmetry.space_group_name_H-M   'P 1'
#
loop_
_entity.id
_entity.type
_entity.pdbx_description
1 polymer ?
#
loop_
_entity_poly.entity_id
_entity_poly.type
_entity_poly.pdbx_seq_one_letter_code
_entity_poly.pdbx_strand_id
1 'polypeptide(L)'
;MDQQHGRNPRRRLLPRGVRTIAAAVAVACAAAVAVVTTQQSEAAAAPGEFYSPPAQIPAEPGTVIRTQPMSLLATLPSEQGWPGKAEHIMYTTRMQDGSPVAVTGTYIDAAGPWLGAGPRPTVVIGPGTSGQGDRCAMSQAFSTGITITTDPSPSLSANQELPSSAVWSRLGARVLVTDYIGLGTPGVHTYANRIEEAHAVLDGARAANKLAGTGPETPLVFWGYSQGGGAVAAAAEMQPDYAPELNLKGTWAGGPVADLAAILERIDGALIGGAIGFAINGLLARYPDLEKAVDRVTSQYGRDTLAALSDACIGDIITRYPFLKTSSLTHDGQPLGAHLQAMPEAAPALADLRVGTLTPATPVLITSGRNDDTVPYNQARQLADDWCAKGATVEFRTNELPPLLPGTTIPNHFGPEMIDGFGPDNAITYLLDRLAGKPAQGCTID
;
A
#
# COMPACT_ATOMS: atom_id res chain seq x y z
N MET A 1 -12.10 -70.45 0.82
CA MET A 1 -10.81 -70.07 1.37
C MET A 1 -10.24 -69.10 0.36
N ASP A 2 -10.41 -67.86 0.53
CA ASP A 2 -9.59 -66.79 1.00
C ASP A 2 -10.37 -65.46 0.89
N GLN A 3 -10.40 -64.76 2.02
CA GLN A 3 -11.06 -63.45 2.15
C GLN A 3 -10.10 -62.35 1.69
N GLN A 4 -10.53 -61.50 0.79
CA GLN A 4 -9.84 -60.25 0.55
C GLN A 4 -10.60 -59.08 1.21
N HIS A 5 -9.97 -58.52 2.22
CA HIS A 5 -10.39 -57.37 2.99
C HIS A 5 -10.29 -56.09 2.13
N GLY A 6 -11.39 -55.46 1.85
CA GLY A 6 -11.46 -54.10 1.28
C GLY A 6 -11.02 -53.05 2.31
N ARG A 7 -9.96 -52.34 2.02
CA ARG A 7 -9.54 -51.18 2.81
C ARG A 7 -10.33 -49.92 2.43
N ASN A 8 -11.14 -49.47 3.35
CA ASN A 8 -11.90 -48.23 3.30
C ASN A 8 -10.94 -47.01 3.42
N PRO A 9 -10.93 -46.02 2.52
CA PRO A 9 -10.09 -44.82 2.69
C PRO A 9 -10.70 -43.93 3.76
N ARG A 10 -9.96 -43.78 4.86
CA ARG A 10 -10.29 -42.86 5.95
C ARG A 10 -10.33 -41.43 5.41
N ARG A 11 -11.51 -40.82 5.37
CA ARG A 11 -11.68 -39.36 5.22
C ARG A 11 -10.96 -38.67 6.39
N ARG A 12 -9.87 -37.98 6.09
CA ARG A 12 -9.25 -37.07 7.05
C ARG A 12 -10.19 -35.88 7.21
N LEU A 13 -10.83 -35.77 8.35
CA LEU A 13 -11.58 -34.60 8.78
C LEU A 13 -10.55 -33.50 9.11
N LEU A 14 -10.64 -32.37 8.43
CA LEU A 14 -9.87 -31.16 8.75
C LEU A 14 -10.14 -30.72 10.21
N PRO A 15 -9.13 -30.22 10.91
CA PRO A 15 -9.28 -29.75 12.29
C PRO A 15 -10.36 -28.68 12.42
N ARG A 16 -11.13 -28.75 13.48
CA ARG A 16 -12.25 -27.82 13.76
C ARG A 16 -11.87 -26.32 13.73
N GLY A 17 -10.58 -25.97 13.93
CA GLY A 17 -10.07 -24.59 13.91
C GLY A 17 -10.17 -23.91 12.55
N VAL A 18 -10.00 -24.63 11.43
CA VAL A 18 -10.03 -24.06 10.07
C VAL A 18 -11.44 -23.62 9.65
N ARG A 19 -12.48 -24.31 10.17
CA ARG A 19 -13.88 -23.94 9.90
C ARG A 19 -14.32 -22.66 10.60
N THR A 20 -13.73 -22.33 11.74
CA THR A 20 -14.05 -21.13 12.52
C THR A 20 -13.43 -19.87 11.91
N ILE A 21 -12.23 -19.97 11.31
CA ILE A 21 -11.53 -18.85 10.69
C ILE A 21 -12.19 -18.45 9.36
N ALA A 22 -12.59 -19.42 8.53
CA ALA A 22 -13.28 -19.13 7.28
C ALA A 22 -14.66 -18.46 7.50
N ALA A 23 -15.36 -18.82 8.58
CA ALA A 23 -16.62 -18.17 8.97
C ALA A 23 -16.42 -16.75 9.51
N ALA A 24 -15.31 -16.48 10.23
CA ALA A 24 -15.01 -15.17 10.77
C ALA A 24 -14.62 -14.15 9.70
N VAL A 25 -13.91 -14.57 8.66
CA VAL A 25 -13.53 -13.70 7.52
C VAL A 25 -14.76 -13.34 6.67
N ALA A 26 -15.66 -14.29 6.42
CA ALA A 26 -16.90 -14.01 5.70
C ALA A 26 -17.86 -13.09 6.49
N VAL A 27 -17.87 -13.19 7.82
CA VAL A 27 -18.67 -12.33 8.70
C VAL A 27 -18.06 -10.93 8.81
N ALA A 28 -16.73 -10.79 8.80
CA ALA A 28 -16.08 -9.48 8.83
C ALA A 28 -16.31 -8.67 7.54
N CYS A 29 -16.28 -9.32 6.37
CA CYS A 29 -16.63 -8.68 5.09
C CYS A 29 -18.14 -8.35 5.01
N ALA A 30 -19.02 -9.19 5.55
CA ALA A 30 -20.47 -8.93 5.57
C ALA A 30 -20.88 -7.88 6.62
N ALA A 31 -20.18 -7.81 7.75
CA ALA A 31 -20.43 -6.79 8.79
C ALA A 31 -19.99 -5.39 8.35
N ALA A 32 -18.98 -5.27 7.51
CA ALA A 32 -18.57 -3.99 6.91
C ALA A 32 -19.66 -3.41 5.98
N VAL A 33 -20.48 -4.26 5.37
CA VAL A 33 -21.59 -3.85 4.50
C VAL A 33 -22.88 -3.56 5.27
N ALA A 34 -23.08 -4.12 6.47
CA ALA A 34 -24.34 -4.03 7.23
C ALA A 34 -24.42 -2.84 8.20
N VAL A 35 -23.34 -2.12 8.48
CA VAL A 35 -23.33 -0.94 9.39
C VAL A 35 -23.65 0.38 8.67
N VAL A 36 -23.94 0.36 7.37
CA VAL A 36 -24.25 1.57 6.55
C VAL A 36 -25.68 2.10 6.74
N THR A 37 -26.44 1.66 7.73
CA THR A 37 -27.77 2.25 7.98
C THR A 37 -27.74 3.19 9.16
N THR A 38 -27.91 4.49 8.86
CA THR A 38 -28.29 5.62 9.74
C THR A 38 -27.19 6.46 10.39
N GLN A 39 -26.15 6.86 9.66
CA GLN A 39 -25.60 8.20 9.87
C GLN A 39 -25.76 8.98 8.56
N GLN A 40 -26.48 10.07 8.60
CA GLN A 40 -26.43 11.08 7.55
C GLN A 40 -24.96 11.48 7.44
N SER A 41 -24.27 10.95 6.41
CA SER A 41 -22.95 11.43 6.07
C SER A 41 -23.14 12.91 5.68
N GLU A 42 -22.57 13.81 6.45
CA GLU A 42 -22.23 15.12 5.92
C GLU A 42 -21.51 14.84 4.62
N ALA A 43 -22.04 15.39 3.52
CA ALA A 43 -21.44 15.28 2.21
C ALA A 43 -19.96 15.62 2.35
N ALA A 44 -19.08 14.69 1.92
CA ALA A 44 -17.65 14.95 1.91
C ALA A 44 -17.46 16.23 1.09
N ALA A 45 -17.12 17.32 1.77
CA ALA A 45 -16.82 18.58 1.14
C ALA A 45 -15.68 18.34 0.13
N ALA A 46 -15.68 19.10 -0.97
CA ALA A 46 -14.50 19.25 -1.81
C ALA A 46 -13.25 19.40 -0.92
N PRO A 47 -12.05 18.91 -1.34
CA PRO A 47 -10.87 18.91 -0.48
C PRO A 47 -10.78 20.24 0.23
N GLY A 48 -10.96 20.22 1.56
CA GLY A 48 -11.06 21.44 2.34
C GLY A 48 -9.75 22.22 2.29
N GLU A 49 -9.74 23.43 2.82
CA GLU A 49 -8.56 24.31 2.89
C GLU A 49 -7.31 23.59 3.43
N PHE A 50 -7.50 22.51 4.23
CA PHE A 50 -6.42 21.69 4.75
C PHE A 50 -5.55 21.07 3.64
N TYR A 51 -6.15 20.56 2.57
CA TYR A 51 -5.44 19.86 1.47
C TYR A 51 -4.84 20.81 0.43
N SER A 52 -5.03 22.13 0.59
CA SER A 52 -4.42 23.14 -0.28
C SER A 52 -3.05 23.54 0.27
N PRO A 53 -1.93 23.20 -0.41
CA PRO A 53 -0.60 23.56 0.07
C PRO A 53 -0.38 25.07 0.09
N PRO A 54 0.54 25.59 0.91
CA PRO A 54 0.93 26.99 0.84
C PRO A 54 1.67 27.28 -0.48
N ALA A 55 1.64 28.53 -0.92
CA ALA A 55 2.33 28.97 -2.15
C ALA A 55 3.84 28.70 -2.13
N GLN A 56 4.44 28.65 -0.95
CA GLN A 56 5.85 28.30 -0.77
C GLN A 56 5.95 27.06 0.10
N ILE A 57 6.43 25.96 -0.49
CA ILE A 57 6.69 24.71 0.23
C ILE A 57 8.06 24.83 0.92
N PRO A 58 8.18 24.53 2.23
CA PRO A 58 9.47 24.45 2.90
C PRO A 58 10.42 23.48 2.18
N ALA A 59 11.67 23.84 2.03
CA ALA A 59 12.64 23.04 1.29
C ALA A 59 13.11 21.78 2.04
N GLU A 60 13.04 21.78 3.38
CA GLU A 60 13.55 20.67 4.19
C GLU A 60 12.56 19.50 4.25
N PRO A 61 12.97 18.28 3.84
CA PRO A 61 12.13 17.08 3.90
C PRO A 61 11.63 16.77 5.32
N GLY A 62 10.41 16.28 5.44
CA GLY A 62 9.77 15.98 6.71
C GLY A 62 9.41 17.23 7.54
N THR A 63 9.46 18.45 6.96
CA THR A 63 8.93 19.64 7.63
C THR A 63 7.42 19.54 7.73
N VAL A 64 6.88 19.60 8.95
CA VAL A 64 5.43 19.66 9.19
C VAL A 64 4.92 21.04 8.78
N ILE A 65 4.06 21.09 7.77
CA ILE A 65 3.49 22.34 7.24
C ILE A 65 2.28 22.74 8.06
N ARG A 66 1.39 21.80 8.34
CA ARG A 66 0.20 21.99 9.19
C ARG A 66 -0.33 20.68 9.73
N THR A 67 -1.13 20.77 10.81
CA THR A 67 -1.91 19.65 11.35
C THR A 67 -3.34 20.09 11.58
N GLN A 68 -4.25 19.16 11.61
CA GLN A 68 -5.67 19.38 11.96
C GLN A 68 -6.18 18.16 12.73
N PRO A 69 -6.72 18.32 13.94
CA PRO A 69 -7.33 17.22 14.67
C PRO A 69 -8.43 16.53 13.85
N MET A 70 -8.50 15.20 13.93
CA MET A 70 -9.51 14.42 13.25
C MET A 70 -10.08 13.33 14.18
N SER A 71 -11.31 12.91 13.88
CA SER A 71 -11.90 11.73 14.49
C SER A 71 -11.49 10.47 13.69
N LEU A 72 -11.35 9.36 14.39
CA LEU A 72 -11.18 8.06 13.76
C LEU A 72 -12.51 7.30 13.72
N LEU A 73 -12.70 6.44 12.72
CA LEU A 73 -13.85 5.55 12.67
C LEU A 73 -13.95 4.73 13.96
N ALA A 74 -15.17 4.57 14.49
CA ALA A 74 -15.42 3.83 15.73
C ALA A 74 -14.71 4.40 16.99
N THR A 75 -14.48 5.71 17.05
CA THR A 75 -14.45 6.38 18.35
C THR A 75 -15.86 6.28 18.98
N LEU A 76 -16.32 5.02 19.16
CA LEU A 76 -17.54 4.75 19.90
C LEU A 76 -17.35 5.25 21.33
N PRO A 77 -18.41 5.73 22.01
CA PRO A 77 -18.38 6.10 23.41
C PRO A 77 -18.29 4.84 24.29
N SER A 78 -17.36 3.95 24.01
CA SER A 78 -16.97 2.84 24.85
C SER A 78 -15.69 3.26 25.56
N GLU A 79 -15.52 2.88 26.81
CA GLU A 79 -14.29 3.06 27.59
C GLU A 79 -13.03 2.47 26.89
N GLN A 80 -13.20 1.87 25.71
CA GLN A 80 -12.21 1.25 24.85
C GLN A 80 -12.16 1.85 23.43
N GLY A 81 -12.49 3.12 23.25
CA GLY A 81 -12.32 3.83 21.96
C GLY A 81 -10.91 3.67 21.39
N TRP A 82 -10.69 4.11 20.16
CA TRP A 82 -9.36 4.16 19.56
C TRP A 82 -8.38 4.73 20.57
N PRO A 83 -7.31 4.00 20.92
CA PRO A 83 -6.38 4.43 21.95
C PRO A 83 -5.41 5.49 21.44
N GLY A 84 -5.92 6.63 20.94
CA GLY A 84 -5.07 7.66 20.41
C GLY A 84 -5.77 8.94 20.01
N LYS A 85 -4.99 10.01 19.86
CA LYS A 85 -5.39 11.24 19.18
C LYS A 85 -4.93 11.15 17.74
N ALA A 86 -5.79 11.52 16.80
CA ALA A 86 -5.45 11.53 15.39
C ALA A 86 -5.49 12.95 14.83
N GLU A 87 -4.59 13.18 13.89
CA GLU A 87 -4.49 14.43 13.15
C GLU A 87 -4.26 14.15 11.67
N HIS A 88 -4.94 14.90 10.82
CA HIS A 88 -4.45 15.12 9.47
C HIS A 88 -3.13 15.87 9.56
N ILE A 89 -2.15 15.46 8.80
CA ILE A 89 -0.89 16.17 8.68
C ILE A 89 -0.61 16.54 7.23
N MET A 90 0.07 17.66 7.04
CA MET A 90 0.70 18.02 5.78
C MET A 90 2.18 18.23 6.04
N TYR A 91 3.03 17.63 5.23
CA TYR A 91 4.48 17.70 5.38
C TYR A 91 5.18 17.82 4.04
N THR A 92 6.43 18.30 4.07
CA THR A 92 7.26 18.39 2.87
C THR A 92 7.89 17.05 2.54
N THR A 93 7.84 16.67 1.28
CA THR A 93 8.65 15.60 0.69
C THR A 93 9.30 16.08 -0.61
N ARG A 94 9.89 15.15 -1.37
CA ARG A 94 10.54 15.48 -2.65
C ARG A 94 9.96 14.65 -3.78
N MET A 95 9.77 15.30 -4.91
CA MET A 95 9.53 14.63 -6.19
C MET A 95 10.80 13.90 -6.63
N GLN A 96 10.72 13.06 -7.66
CA GLN A 96 11.88 12.34 -8.18
C GLN A 96 12.97 13.25 -8.75
N ASP A 97 12.63 14.46 -9.17
CA ASP A 97 13.58 15.48 -9.63
C ASP A 97 14.23 16.27 -8.49
N GLY A 98 13.90 15.94 -7.23
CA GLY A 98 14.41 16.59 -6.03
C GLY A 98 13.66 17.86 -5.61
N SER A 99 12.67 18.33 -6.36
CA SER A 99 11.87 19.50 -6.00
C SER A 99 10.97 19.22 -4.78
N PRO A 100 10.80 20.21 -3.87
CA PRO A 100 9.95 20.05 -2.70
C PRO A 100 8.48 20.06 -3.10
N VAL A 101 7.71 19.18 -2.47
CA VAL A 101 6.26 19.07 -2.66
C VAL A 101 5.58 18.76 -1.33
N ALA A 102 4.33 19.20 -1.17
CA ALA A 102 3.53 18.88 0.01
C ALA A 102 2.83 17.54 -0.17
N VAL A 103 2.82 16.75 0.89
CA VAL A 103 2.08 15.49 1.00
C VAL A 103 1.23 15.53 2.25
N THR A 104 0.06 14.92 2.20
CA THR A 104 -0.81 14.74 3.37
C THR A 104 -0.72 13.31 3.91
N GLY A 105 -1.33 13.12 5.07
CA GLY A 105 -1.42 11.82 5.73
C GLY A 105 -2.16 11.90 7.05
N THR A 106 -2.15 10.80 7.77
CA THR A 106 -2.74 10.68 9.10
C THR A 106 -1.66 10.33 10.11
N TYR A 107 -1.56 11.12 11.19
CA TYR A 107 -0.72 10.79 12.34
C TYR A 107 -1.61 10.41 13.52
N ILE A 108 -1.29 9.30 14.18
CA ILE A 108 -2.01 8.78 15.35
C ILE A 108 -1.02 8.65 16.51
N ASP A 109 -1.22 9.46 17.54
CA ASP A 109 -0.49 9.34 18.81
C ASP A 109 -1.27 8.47 19.78
N ALA A 110 -0.84 7.24 20.00
CA ALA A 110 -1.52 6.30 20.88
C ALA A 110 -1.58 6.81 22.32
N ALA A 111 -2.77 6.75 22.93
CA ALA A 111 -2.98 7.20 24.30
C ALA A 111 -2.40 6.24 25.36
N GLY A 112 -2.30 4.93 25.01
CA GLY A 112 -1.79 3.90 25.92
C GLY A 112 -0.26 3.82 25.95
N PRO A 113 0.31 3.14 26.96
CA PRO A 113 1.74 2.87 27.01
C PRO A 113 2.14 1.90 25.87
N TRP A 114 3.38 1.97 25.46
CA TRP A 114 3.98 0.97 24.57
C TRP A 114 4.06 -0.39 25.28
N LEU A 115 3.46 -1.43 24.67
CA LEU A 115 3.39 -2.77 25.24
C LEU A 115 4.54 -3.68 24.78
N GLY A 116 5.32 -3.26 23.80
CA GLY A 116 6.49 -4.00 23.32
C GLY A 116 7.75 -3.70 24.11
N ALA A 117 8.85 -4.32 23.73
CA ALA A 117 10.16 -4.06 24.32
C ALA A 117 10.80 -2.77 23.76
N GLY A 118 11.66 -2.17 24.58
CA GLY A 118 12.42 -0.98 24.19
C GLY A 118 11.60 0.32 24.21
N PRO A 119 12.16 1.40 23.63
CA PRO A 119 11.47 2.67 23.53
C PRO A 119 10.24 2.61 22.61
N ARG A 120 9.26 3.48 22.87
CA ARG A 120 8.05 3.60 22.07
C ARG A 120 8.38 3.92 20.60
N PRO A 121 8.01 3.06 19.64
CA PRO A 121 8.35 3.25 18.24
C PRO A 121 7.33 4.14 17.51
N THR A 122 7.71 4.52 16.29
CA THR A 122 6.80 4.97 15.25
C THR A 122 6.68 3.90 14.16
N VAL A 123 5.48 3.55 13.77
CA VAL A 123 5.17 2.69 12.62
C VAL A 123 4.76 3.60 11.47
N VAL A 124 5.50 3.56 10.37
CA VAL A 124 5.12 4.27 9.15
C VAL A 124 4.51 3.29 8.18
N ILE A 125 3.28 3.57 7.80
CA ILE A 125 2.49 2.73 6.90
C ILE A 125 2.48 3.36 5.51
N GLY A 126 2.95 2.60 4.54
CA GLY A 126 2.70 2.84 3.13
C GLY A 126 1.38 2.19 2.76
N PRO A 127 0.34 2.95 2.41
CA PRO A 127 -0.96 2.36 2.11
C PRO A 127 -0.97 1.62 0.78
N GLY A 128 -1.85 0.63 0.68
CA GLY A 128 -2.19 -0.03 -0.58
C GLY A 128 -2.97 0.90 -1.51
N THR A 129 -3.33 0.40 -2.69
CA THR A 129 -3.95 1.19 -3.76
C THR A 129 -5.30 1.79 -3.33
N SER A 130 -5.37 3.11 -3.29
CA SER A 130 -6.61 3.84 -3.01
C SER A 130 -7.21 4.51 -4.26
N GLY A 131 -6.39 4.88 -5.23
CA GLY A 131 -6.80 5.53 -6.47
C GLY A 131 -5.77 6.52 -6.99
N GLN A 132 -6.20 7.41 -7.88
CA GLN A 132 -5.34 8.48 -8.42
C GLN A 132 -5.91 9.89 -8.17
N GLY A 133 -7.21 10.03 -7.96
CA GLY A 133 -7.83 11.32 -7.68
C GLY A 133 -7.63 11.78 -6.23
N ASP A 134 -7.60 13.09 -6.00
CA ASP A 134 -7.40 13.71 -4.68
C ASP A 134 -8.37 13.18 -3.60
N ARG A 135 -9.61 12.90 -3.98
CA ARG A 135 -10.65 12.34 -3.10
C ARG A 135 -10.35 10.91 -2.61
N CYS A 136 -9.36 10.26 -3.21
CA CYS A 136 -8.96 8.90 -2.85
C CYS A 136 -7.89 8.88 -1.74
N ALA A 137 -7.40 10.04 -1.30
CA ALA A 137 -6.42 10.14 -0.23
C ALA A 137 -6.88 9.36 1.02
N MET A 138 -6.03 8.48 1.52
CA MET A 138 -6.35 7.57 2.62
C MET A 138 -6.76 8.34 3.88
N SER A 139 -6.14 9.49 4.13
CA SER A 139 -6.42 10.35 5.28
C SER A 139 -7.89 10.83 5.31
N GLN A 140 -8.54 11.00 4.16
CA GLN A 140 -9.95 11.41 4.10
C GLN A 140 -10.92 10.31 4.55
N ALA A 141 -10.50 9.05 4.54
CA ALA A 141 -11.35 7.90 4.89
C ALA A 141 -11.09 7.34 6.31
N PHE A 142 -10.22 7.94 7.12
CA PHE A 142 -9.97 7.44 8.47
C PHE A 142 -11.14 7.68 9.45
N SER A 143 -11.93 8.72 9.25
CA SER A 143 -13.07 9.02 10.11
C SER A 143 -14.31 8.20 9.77
N THR A 144 -14.45 7.74 8.54
CA THR A 144 -15.65 7.07 8.02
C THR A 144 -15.43 5.61 7.65
N GLY A 145 -14.18 5.20 7.42
CA GLY A 145 -13.79 3.90 6.89
C GLY A 145 -14.06 3.75 5.40
N ILE A 146 -15.11 4.38 4.90
CA ILE A 146 -15.51 4.40 3.48
C ILE A 146 -15.92 5.84 3.16
N THR A 147 -15.45 6.33 2.02
CA THR A 147 -15.85 7.63 1.47
C THR A 147 -16.65 7.40 0.20
N ILE A 148 -17.85 7.95 0.14
CA ILE A 148 -18.69 7.96 -1.06
C ILE A 148 -18.91 9.43 -1.42
N THR A 149 -18.52 9.82 -2.62
CA THR A 149 -18.77 11.15 -3.16
C THR A 149 -19.68 11.06 -4.37
N THR A 150 -20.42 12.12 -4.68
CA THR A 150 -21.30 12.19 -5.85
C THR A 150 -20.90 13.30 -6.83
N ASP A 151 -19.98 14.17 -6.43
CA ASP A 151 -19.51 15.31 -7.20
C ASP A 151 -17.97 15.24 -7.35
N PRO A 152 -17.41 15.43 -8.55
CA PRO A 152 -18.09 15.67 -9.85
C PRO A 152 -18.72 14.40 -10.44
N SER A 153 -18.40 13.24 -9.92
CA SER A 153 -18.98 11.94 -10.32
C SER A 153 -19.06 10.99 -9.11
N PRO A 154 -19.97 10.00 -9.11
CA PRO A 154 -19.99 9.00 -8.05
C PRO A 154 -18.63 8.33 -7.89
N SER A 155 -18.11 8.27 -6.67
CA SER A 155 -16.83 7.65 -6.36
C SER A 155 -16.89 6.93 -5.02
N LEU A 156 -16.14 5.83 -4.92
CA LEU A 156 -16.03 4.98 -3.75
C LEU A 156 -14.56 4.77 -3.40
N SER A 157 -14.18 5.14 -2.18
CA SER A 157 -12.90 4.80 -1.57
C SER A 157 -13.11 4.10 -0.24
N ALA A 158 -12.23 3.16 0.12
CA ALA A 158 -12.26 2.47 1.40
C ALA A 158 -10.88 2.53 2.04
N ASN A 159 -10.83 2.75 3.36
CA ASN A 159 -9.58 2.77 4.10
C ASN A 159 -9.19 1.36 4.53
N GLN A 160 -8.30 0.74 3.76
CA GLN A 160 -7.75 -0.58 4.05
C GLN A 160 -6.72 -0.58 5.18
N GLU A 161 -6.20 0.59 5.58
CA GLU A 161 -5.18 0.71 6.64
C GLU A 161 -5.76 0.90 8.05
N LEU A 162 -7.08 0.88 8.19
CA LEU A 162 -7.72 0.92 9.52
C LEU A 162 -7.30 -0.25 10.42
N PRO A 163 -7.26 -1.51 9.95
CA PRO A 163 -6.86 -2.64 10.79
C PRO A 163 -5.42 -2.53 11.29
N SER A 164 -4.48 -2.23 10.39
CA SER A 164 -3.06 -2.08 10.71
C SER A 164 -2.83 -0.93 11.69
N SER A 165 -3.42 0.23 11.42
CA SER A 165 -3.36 1.41 12.29
C SER A 165 -3.96 1.14 13.67
N ALA A 166 -5.10 0.43 13.74
CA ALA A 166 -5.75 0.09 15.01
C ALA A 166 -4.89 -0.85 15.86
N VAL A 167 -4.32 -1.89 15.26
CA VAL A 167 -3.50 -2.86 15.99
C VAL A 167 -2.24 -2.20 16.54
N TRP A 168 -1.50 -1.45 15.73
CA TRP A 168 -0.30 -0.76 16.18
C TRP A 168 -0.57 0.30 17.25
N SER A 169 -1.65 1.07 17.11
CA SER A 169 -2.07 2.04 18.14
C SER A 169 -2.47 1.35 19.45
N ARG A 170 -3.12 0.17 19.39
CA ARG A 170 -3.44 -0.63 20.59
C ARG A 170 -2.20 -1.17 21.30
N LEU A 171 -1.15 -1.46 20.56
CA LEU A 171 0.15 -1.81 21.13
C LEU A 171 0.87 -0.59 21.73
N GLY A 172 0.34 0.61 21.56
CA GLY A 172 0.90 1.85 22.07
C GLY A 172 1.96 2.48 21.17
N ALA A 173 2.14 2.00 19.94
CA ALA A 173 3.00 2.66 18.95
C ALA A 173 2.37 3.96 18.44
N ARG A 174 3.22 4.90 17.98
CA ARG A 174 2.77 5.99 17.11
C ARG A 174 2.59 5.43 15.71
N VAL A 175 1.60 5.92 14.97
CA VAL A 175 1.35 5.49 13.61
C VAL A 175 1.31 6.70 12.70
N LEU A 176 1.98 6.61 11.56
CA LEU A 176 1.83 7.55 10.46
C LEU A 176 1.45 6.77 9.20
N VAL A 177 0.38 7.21 8.54
CA VAL A 177 -0.03 6.72 7.22
C VAL A 177 0.11 7.88 6.24
N THR A 178 0.94 7.73 5.23
CA THR A 178 1.08 8.74 4.17
C THR A 178 -0.03 8.61 3.12
N ASP A 179 -0.39 9.72 2.47
CA ASP A 179 -1.30 9.66 1.31
C ASP A 179 -0.55 9.50 -0.01
N TYR A 180 0.78 9.63 -0.02
CA TYR A 180 1.67 9.79 -1.19
C TYR A 180 1.49 11.12 -1.94
N ILE A 181 2.44 11.43 -2.82
CA ILE A 181 2.41 12.63 -3.66
C ILE A 181 1.22 12.59 -4.61
N GLY A 182 0.48 13.70 -4.71
CA GLY A 182 -0.63 13.86 -5.65
C GLY A 182 -1.90 13.13 -5.25
N LEU A 183 -2.03 12.69 -3.99
CA LEU A 183 -3.29 12.27 -3.39
C LEU A 183 -3.69 13.27 -2.29
N GLY A 184 -4.87 13.86 -2.43
CA GLY A 184 -5.37 14.91 -1.55
C GLY A 184 -4.77 16.29 -1.80
N THR A 185 -3.61 16.37 -2.43
CA THR A 185 -2.93 17.61 -2.80
C THR A 185 -2.82 17.74 -4.31
N PRO A 186 -2.79 18.97 -4.87
CA PRO A 186 -2.71 19.17 -6.31
C PRO A 186 -1.53 18.44 -6.96
N GLY A 187 -1.77 17.82 -8.10
CA GLY A 187 -0.80 17.08 -8.89
C GLY A 187 -1.32 15.72 -9.29
N VAL A 188 -0.49 14.94 -9.96
CA VAL A 188 -0.83 13.56 -10.33
C VAL A 188 -0.18 12.61 -9.35
N HIS A 189 -0.96 11.72 -8.75
CA HIS A 189 -0.40 10.60 -8.00
C HIS A 189 0.33 9.67 -8.96
N THR A 190 1.64 9.55 -8.75
CA THR A 190 2.53 8.74 -9.57
C THR A 190 2.54 7.30 -9.08
N TYR A 191 1.42 6.65 -9.21
CA TYR A 191 1.15 5.29 -8.77
C TYR A 191 2.29 4.32 -9.08
N ALA A 192 2.78 3.63 -8.06
CA ALA A 192 3.93 2.71 -8.10
C ALA A 192 5.25 3.38 -8.54
N ASN A 193 5.40 4.69 -8.38
CA ASN A 193 6.68 5.36 -8.51
C ASN A 193 7.51 5.16 -7.24
N ARG A 194 8.41 4.17 -7.27
CA ARG A 194 9.19 3.78 -6.09
C ARG A 194 9.96 4.94 -5.45
N ILE A 195 10.41 5.92 -6.24
CA ILE A 195 11.22 7.05 -5.75
C ILE A 195 10.33 7.98 -4.93
N GLU A 196 9.20 8.42 -5.50
CA GLU A 196 8.29 9.35 -4.84
C GLU A 196 7.54 8.72 -3.67
N GLU A 197 7.16 7.44 -3.79
CA GLU A 197 6.54 6.71 -2.68
C GLU A 197 7.53 6.49 -1.52
N ALA A 198 8.80 6.15 -1.81
CA ALA A 198 9.83 6.03 -0.80
C ALA A 198 10.12 7.36 -0.10
N HIS A 199 10.21 8.46 -0.86
CA HIS A 199 10.39 9.80 -0.28
C HIS A 199 9.24 10.14 0.66
N ALA A 200 7.99 9.89 0.26
CA ALA A 200 6.82 10.17 1.10
C ALA A 200 6.84 9.34 2.42
N VAL A 201 7.25 8.08 2.37
CA VAL A 201 7.39 7.22 3.56
C VAL A 201 8.51 7.72 4.48
N LEU A 202 9.70 8.02 3.94
CA LEU A 202 10.87 8.45 4.70
C LEU A 202 10.67 9.84 5.32
N ASP A 203 10.09 10.77 4.57
CA ASP A 203 9.80 12.12 5.06
C ASP A 203 8.60 12.14 6.01
N GLY A 204 7.66 11.21 5.83
CA GLY A 204 6.62 10.93 6.80
C GLY A 204 7.19 10.49 8.16
N ALA A 205 8.23 9.64 8.16
CA ALA A 205 8.94 9.25 9.38
C ALA A 205 9.60 10.47 10.07
N ARG A 206 10.23 11.36 9.31
CA ARG A 206 10.79 12.62 9.82
C ARG A 206 9.72 13.51 10.43
N ALA A 207 8.59 13.67 9.73
CA ALA A 207 7.45 14.45 10.21
C ALA A 207 6.85 13.86 11.50
N ALA A 208 6.69 12.54 11.57
CA ALA A 208 6.20 11.86 12.77
C ALA A 208 7.12 12.07 13.99
N ASN A 209 8.43 12.01 13.81
CA ASN A 209 9.39 12.30 14.88
C ASN A 209 9.29 13.76 15.36
N LYS A 210 9.12 14.72 14.44
CA LYS A 210 8.90 16.13 14.79
C LYS A 210 7.59 16.34 15.58
N LEU A 211 6.50 15.72 15.15
CA LEU A 211 5.21 15.78 15.85
C LEU A 211 5.27 15.14 17.25
N ALA A 212 5.98 14.03 17.37
CA ALA A 212 6.18 13.35 18.63
C ALA A 212 7.11 14.10 19.60
N GLY A 213 7.81 15.14 19.14
CA GLY A 213 8.87 15.82 19.91
C GLY A 213 10.03 14.90 20.23
N THR A 214 10.32 13.93 19.36
CA THR A 214 11.40 12.94 19.51
C THR A 214 12.50 13.16 18.48
N GLY A 215 13.67 12.56 18.74
CA GLY A 215 14.82 12.68 17.87
C GLY A 215 14.98 11.53 16.87
N PRO A 216 16.06 11.57 16.08
CA PRO A 216 16.37 10.55 15.08
C PRO A 216 16.62 9.16 15.69
N GLU A 217 16.92 9.07 16.99
CA GLU A 217 17.09 7.79 17.71
C GLU A 217 15.79 7.03 17.94
N THR A 218 14.62 7.64 17.65
CA THR A 218 13.31 7.00 17.79
C THR A 218 13.24 5.75 16.91
N PRO A 219 13.00 4.56 17.49
CA PRO A 219 12.90 3.37 16.67
C PRO A 219 11.72 3.45 15.70
N LEU A 220 11.98 3.09 14.45
CA LEU A 220 11.01 3.07 13.37
C LEU A 220 10.86 1.67 12.81
N VAL A 221 9.68 1.34 12.35
CA VAL A 221 9.43 0.20 11.47
C VAL A 221 8.52 0.63 10.32
N PHE A 222 8.71 0.00 9.16
CA PHE A 222 7.87 0.22 8.00
C PHE A 222 6.91 -0.95 7.81
N TRP A 223 5.68 -0.62 7.46
CA TRP A 223 4.59 -1.55 7.20
C TRP A 223 3.92 -1.21 5.87
N GLY A 224 3.78 -2.19 4.97
CA GLY A 224 3.07 -1.96 3.73
C GLY A 224 2.71 -3.25 3.01
N TYR A 225 1.56 -3.22 2.30
CA TYR A 225 1.10 -4.32 1.47
C TYR A 225 0.77 -3.81 0.06
N SER A 226 0.96 -4.65 -0.96
CA SER A 226 0.65 -4.32 -2.36
C SER A 226 1.45 -3.10 -2.86
N GLN A 227 0.80 -2.01 -3.31
CA GLN A 227 1.46 -0.73 -3.58
C GLN A 227 2.28 -0.29 -2.37
N GLY A 228 1.68 -0.35 -1.18
CA GLY A 228 2.36 -0.03 0.07
C GLY A 228 3.56 -0.93 0.35
N GLY A 229 3.47 -2.22 0.00
CA GLY A 229 4.60 -3.15 0.05
C GLY A 229 5.76 -2.71 -0.82
N GLY A 230 5.49 -2.26 -2.04
CA GLY A 230 6.48 -1.66 -2.96
C GLY A 230 7.07 -0.37 -2.40
N ALA A 231 6.22 0.52 -1.88
CA ALA A 231 6.63 1.80 -1.31
C ALA A 231 7.57 1.64 -0.11
N VAL A 232 7.24 0.76 0.84
CA VAL A 232 8.11 0.53 2.01
C VAL A 232 9.35 -0.29 1.67
N ALA A 233 9.29 -1.16 0.66
CA ALA A 233 10.45 -1.85 0.13
C ALA A 233 11.46 -0.85 -0.49
N ALA A 234 10.96 0.06 -1.32
CA ALA A 234 11.74 1.15 -1.88
C ALA A 234 12.29 2.08 -0.79
N ALA A 235 11.48 2.43 0.21
CA ALA A 235 11.92 3.24 1.34
C ALA A 235 13.04 2.55 2.14
N ALA A 236 12.96 1.23 2.34
CA ALA A 236 13.99 0.47 3.05
C ALA A 236 15.32 0.45 2.29
N GLU A 237 15.30 0.28 0.95
CA GLU A 237 16.53 0.29 0.15
C GLU A 237 17.11 1.69 -0.06
N MET A 238 16.27 2.75 -0.04
CA MET A 238 16.72 4.14 -0.21
C MET A 238 17.11 4.81 1.11
N GLN A 239 16.67 4.28 2.26
CA GLN A 239 16.90 4.87 3.58
C GLN A 239 18.39 5.16 3.87
N PRO A 240 19.35 4.28 3.56
CA PRO A 240 20.75 4.52 3.87
C PRO A 240 21.33 5.79 3.23
N ASP A 241 20.85 6.13 2.03
CA ASP A 241 21.35 7.28 1.28
C ASP A 241 20.49 8.54 1.45
N TYR A 242 19.14 8.37 1.50
CA TYR A 242 18.20 9.49 1.56
C TYR A 242 17.90 9.97 2.97
N ALA A 243 17.85 9.06 3.94
CA ALA A 243 17.47 9.34 5.32
C ALA A 243 18.32 8.55 6.33
N PRO A 244 19.68 8.65 6.26
CA PRO A 244 20.59 7.86 7.09
C PRO A 244 20.44 8.10 8.58
N GLU A 245 19.87 9.24 8.99
CA GLU A 245 19.62 9.59 10.39
C GLU A 245 18.45 8.84 11.01
N LEU A 246 17.55 8.23 10.21
CA LEU A 246 16.37 7.51 10.72
C LEU A 246 16.78 6.15 11.32
N ASN A 247 16.32 5.87 12.52
CA ASN A 247 16.60 4.63 13.24
C ASN A 247 15.64 3.51 12.85
N LEU A 248 15.67 3.13 11.56
CA LEU A 248 14.86 2.03 11.05
C LEU A 248 15.33 0.69 11.65
N LYS A 249 14.40 -0.12 12.15
CA LYS A 249 14.67 -1.41 12.79
C LYS A 249 14.30 -2.60 11.92
N GLY A 250 13.33 -2.43 11.04
CA GLY A 250 12.89 -3.46 10.13
C GLY A 250 11.70 -3.01 9.29
N THR A 251 11.44 -3.77 8.24
CA THR A 251 10.38 -3.51 7.26
C THR A 251 9.58 -4.77 7.00
N TRP A 252 8.26 -4.64 6.90
CA TRP A 252 7.41 -5.65 6.28
C TRP A 252 6.91 -5.13 4.94
N ALA A 253 7.30 -5.83 3.87
CA ALA A 253 6.87 -5.60 2.50
C ALA A 253 6.03 -6.81 2.05
N GLY A 254 4.72 -6.73 2.25
CA GLY A 254 3.79 -7.78 1.85
C GLY A 254 3.33 -7.58 0.41
N GLY A 255 3.34 -8.64 -0.42
CA GLY A 255 2.95 -8.58 -1.82
C GLY A 255 3.54 -7.37 -2.57
N PRO A 256 4.85 -7.08 -2.49
CA PRO A 256 5.40 -5.81 -2.90
C PRO A 256 5.32 -5.60 -4.42
N VAL A 257 4.85 -4.44 -4.85
CA VAL A 257 4.95 -3.97 -6.24
C VAL A 257 6.41 -3.59 -6.50
N ALA A 258 7.21 -4.52 -6.99
CA ALA A 258 8.64 -4.34 -7.23
C ALA A 258 9.01 -4.17 -8.71
N ASP A 259 8.19 -4.67 -9.62
CA ASP A 259 8.37 -4.59 -11.07
C ASP A 259 7.06 -4.16 -11.73
N LEU A 260 7.01 -2.90 -12.15
CA LEU A 260 5.81 -2.32 -12.74
C LEU A 260 5.37 -3.04 -14.02
N ALA A 261 6.33 -3.46 -14.88
CA ALA A 261 6.00 -4.15 -16.12
C ALA A 261 5.28 -5.48 -15.87
N ALA A 262 5.73 -6.24 -14.87
CA ALA A 262 5.11 -7.51 -14.48
C ALA A 262 3.69 -7.31 -13.90
N ILE A 263 3.46 -6.20 -13.17
CA ILE A 263 2.12 -5.85 -12.67
C ILE A 263 1.17 -5.52 -13.83
N LEU A 264 1.61 -4.67 -14.77
CA LEU A 264 0.78 -4.25 -15.91
C LEU A 264 0.31 -5.46 -16.73
N GLU A 265 1.18 -6.45 -16.92
CA GLU A 265 0.81 -7.70 -17.58
C GLU A 265 -0.17 -8.53 -16.74
N ARG A 266 0.06 -8.62 -15.42
CA ARG A 266 -0.70 -9.50 -14.53
C ARG A 266 -2.15 -9.06 -14.35
N ILE A 267 -2.39 -7.76 -14.17
CA ILE A 267 -3.73 -7.24 -13.87
C ILE A 267 -4.55 -6.90 -15.11
N ASP A 268 -4.00 -7.00 -16.32
CA ASP A 268 -4.74 -6.73 -17.56
C ASP A 268 -5.91 -7.72 -17.73
N GLY A 269 -7.12 -7.20 -17.65
CA GLY A 269 -8.33 -8.01 -17.65
C GLY A 269 -8.71 -8.64 -16.30
N ALA A 270 -7.99 -8.36 -15.22
CA ALA A 270 -8.42 -8.67 -13.85
C ALA A 270 -9.42 -7.63 -13.33
N LEU A 271 -10.05 -7.92 -12.18
CA LEU A 271 -11.06 -7.03 -11.56
C LEU A 271 -10.58 -5.58 -11.44
N ILE A 272 -9.30 -5.39 -11.10
CA ILE A 272 -8.67 -4.07 -10.96
C ILE A 272 -7.83 -3.67 -12.18
N GLY A 273 -8.09 -4.23 -13.34
CA GLY A 273 -7.35 -3.93 -14.59
C GLY A 273 -7.28 -2.43 -14.93
N GLY A 274 -8.28 -1.65 -14.52
CA GLY A 274 -8.26 -0.20 -14.67
C GLY A 274 -7.13 0.52 -13.91
N ALA A 275 -6.54 -0.10 -12.88
CA ALA A 275 -5.38 0.47 -12.18
C ALA A 275 -4.13 0.59 -13.08
N ILE A 276 -4.09 -0.10 -14.22
CA ILE A 276 -3.09 0.13 -15.27
C ILE A 276 -3.10 1.61 -15.70
N GLY A 277 -4.29 2.23 -15.77
CA GLY A 277 -4.41 3.66 -16.08
C GLY A 277 -3.73 4.56 -15.06
N PHE A 278 -3.76 4.21 -13.77
CA PHE A 278 -3.03 4.95 -12.74
C PHE A 278 -1.52 4.95 -13.01
N ALA A 279 -0.97 3.78 -13.34
CA ALA A 279 0.44 3.65 -13.66
C ALA A 279 0.81 4.43 -14.93
N ILE A 280 0.01 4.34 -15.99
CA ILE A 280 0.23 5.08 -17.25
C ILE A 280 0.21 6.59 -16.98
N ASN A 281 -0.82 7.10 -16.32
CA ASN A 281 -0.93 8.54 -16.02
C ASN A 281 0.23 9.01 -15.14
N GLY A 282 0.66 8.20 -14.17
CA GLY A 282 1.82 8.47 -13.32
C GLY A 282 3.12 8.54 -14.13
N LEU A 283 3.33 7.60 -15.04
CA LEU A 283 4.48 7.61 -15.96
C LEU A 283 4.49 8.86 -16.83
N LEU A 284 3.35 9.21 -17.45
CA LEU A 284 3.24 10.39 -18.32
C LEU A 284 3.52 11.69 -17.55
N ALA A 285 3.14 11.75 -16.27
CA ALA A 285 3.39 12.93 -15.45
C ALA A 285 4.87 13.16 -15.10
N ARG A 286 5.72 12.12 -15.18
CA ARG A 286 7.16 12.21 -14.82
C ARG A 286 8.11 11.96 -15.97
N TYR A 287 7.64 11.35 -17.05
CA TYR A 287 8.44 11.03 -18.23
C TYR A 287 7.74 11.60 -19.47
N PRO A 288 7.85 12.91 -19.74
CA PRO A 288 7.10 13.58 -20.82
C PRO A 288 7.42 13.05 -22.21
N ASP A 289 8.59 12.45 -22.40
CA ASP A 289 8.93 11.81 -23.69
C ASP A 289 8.05 10.60 -24.02
N LEU A 290 7.40 10.00 -23.01
CA LEU A 290 6.44 8.92 -23.20
C LEU A 290 5.11 9.37 -23.77
N GLU A 291 4.69 10.64 -23.55
CA GLU A 291 3.37 11.12 -23.94
C GLU A 291 3.10 10.86 -25.43
N LYS A 292 3.98 11.31 -26.30
CA LYS A 292 3.85 11.11 -27.75
C LYS A 292 3.89 9.62 -28.15
N ALA A 293 4.64 8.81 -27.42
CA ALA A 293 4.76 7.38 -27.70
C ALA A 293 3.45 6.66 -27.33
N VAL A 294 2.89 6.96 -26.16
CA VAL A 294 1.60 6.44 -25.71
C VAL A 294 0.46 6.92 -26.60
N ASP A 295 0.44 8.19 -26.98
CA ASP A 295 -0.57 8.76 -27.88
C ASP A 295 -0.60 8.05 -29.25
N ARG A 296 0.56 7.64 -29.78
CA ARG A 296 0.62 6.93 -31.07
C ARG A 296 -0.10 5.58 -31.06
N VAL A 297 -0.15 4.90 -29.91
CA VAL A 297 -0.77 3.57 -29.82
C VAL A 297 -2.18 3.62 -29.24
N THR A 298 -2.53 4.68 -28.51
CA THR A 298 -3.79 4.79 -27.79
C THR A 298 -4.89 5.36 -28.69
N SER A 299 -6.04 4.67 -28.76
CA SER A 299 -7.22 5.14 -29.46
C SER A 299 -7.86 6.38 -28.76
N GLN A 300 -8.80 7.07 -29.42
CA GLN A 300 -9.56 8.15 -28.77
C GLN A 300 -10.28 7.65 -27.51
N TYR A 301 -10.94 6.50 -27.60
CA TYR A 301 -11.58 5.86 -26.43
C TYR A 301 -10.56 5.57 -25.32
N GLY A 302 -9.35 5.13 -25.70
CA GLY A 302 -8.27 4.90 -24.73
C GLY A 302 -7.84 6.18 -24.03
N ARG A 303 -7.63 7.28 -24.74
CA ARG A 303 -7.29 8.59 -24.14
C ARG A 303 -8.38 9.08 -23.20
N ASP A 304 -9.65 9.02 -23.62
CA ASP A 304 -10.78 9.42 -22.79
C ASP A 304 -10.88 8.56 -21.51
N THR A 305 -10.60 7.27 -21.63
CA THR A 305 -10.57 6.33 -20.49
C THR A 305 -9.41 6.66 -19.53
N LEU A 306 -8.18 6.87 -20.03
CA LEU A 306 -7.04 7.25 -19.20
C LEU A 306 -7.29 8.56 -18.47
N ALA A 307 -7.88 9.54 -19.15
CA ALA A 307 -8.28 10.80 -18.53
C ALA A 307 -9.35 10.61 -17.43
N ALA A 308 -10.33 9.73 -17.64
CA ALA A 308 -11.33 9.43 -16.61
C ALA A 308 -10.73 8.68 -15.40
N LEU A 309 -9.71 7.84 -15.64
CA LEU A 309 -9.01 7.09 -14.59
C LEU A 309 -8.13 7.99 -13.71
N SER A 310 -7.65 9.13 -14.22
CA SER A 310 -6.80 10.06 -13.45
C SER A 310 -7.48 10.67 -12.22
N ASP A 311 -8.81 10.62 -12.14
CA ASP A 311 -9.61 11.08 -10.99
C ASP A 311 -10.37 9.93 -10.29
N ALA A 312 -10.09 8.67 -10.63
CA ALA A 312 -10.81 7.53 -10.11
C ALA A 312 -10.17 6.98 -8.82
N CYS A 313 -11.02 6.51 -7.91
CA CYS A 313 -10.61 5.70 -6.78
C CYS A 313 -10.65 4.20 -7.13
N ILE A 314 -10.03 3.35 -6.32
CA ILE A 314 -10.00 1.91 -6.57
C ILE A 314 -11.41 1.28 -6.60
N GLY A 315 -12.33 1.78 -5.79
CA GLY A 315 -13.73 1.37 -5.83
C GLY A 315 -14.42 1.72 -7.15
N ASP A 316 -13.99 2.80 -7.81
CA ASP A 316 -14.49 3.19 -9.14
C ASP A 316 -13.99 2.24 -10.22
N ILE A 317 -12.74 1.77 -10.09
CA ILE A 317 -12.21 0.74 -10.98
C ILE A 317 -13.08 -0.53 -10.90
N ILE A 318 -13.33 -1.01 -9.68
CA ILE A 318 -14.12 -2.22 -9.45
C ILE A 318 -15.55 -2.10 -9.96
N THR A 319 -16.15 -0.91 -9.88
CA THR A 319 -17.56 -0.72 -10.24
C THR A 319 -17.79 -0.28 -11.68
N ARG A 320 -16.89 0.52 -12.26
CA ARG A 320 -17.06 1.12 -13.60
C ARG A 320 -16.18 0.50 -14.68
N TYR A 321 -15.02 -0.07 -14.28
CA TYR A 321 -14.04 -0.65 -15.19
C TYR A 321 -13.64 -2.08 -14.79
N PRO A 322 -14.58 -2.92 -14.29
CA PRO A 322 -14.22 -4.28 -13.87
C PRO A 322 -13.69 -5.07 -15.06
N PHE A 323 -12.62 -5.80 -14.84
CA PHE A 323 -12.01 -6.66 -15.89
C PHE A 323 -11.59 -5.90 -17.15
N LEU A 324 -11.22 -4.62 -17.02
CA LEU A 324 -10.75 -3.83 -18.16
C LEU A 324 -9.53 -4.49 -18.80
N LYS A 325 -9.64 -4.75 -20.11
CA LYS A 325 -8.52 -5.15 -20.96
C LYS A 325 -7.97 -3.93 -21.67
N THR A 326 -6.71 -3.61 -21.45
CA THR A 326 -6.09 -2.42 -22.05
C THR A 326 -5.92 -2.53 -23.56
N SER A 327 -6.05 -3.72 -24.13
CA SER A 327 -6.14 -3.94 -25.57
C SER A 327 -7.34 -3.22 -26.23
N SER A 328 -8.42 -2.93 -25.45
CA SER A 328 -9.54 -2.12 -25.94
C SER A 328 -9.22 -0.64 -26.04
N LEU A 329 -8.13 -0.19 -25.43
CA LEU A 329 -7.70 1.21 -25.37
C LEU A 329 -6.73 1.58 -26.52
N THR A 330 -6.25 0.60 -27.28
CA THR A 330 -5.24 0.78 -28.32
C THR A 330 -5.85 0.69 -29.74
N HIS A 331 -5.14 1.22 -30.73
CA HIS A 331 -5.58 1.16 -32.12
C HIS A 331 -5.51 -0.24 -32.75
N ASP A 332 -4.53 -1.04 -32.31
CA ASP A 332 -4.20 -2.35 -32.88
C ASP A 332 -4.68 -3.53 -32.04
N GLY A 333 -5.31 -3.25 -30.88
CA GLY A 333 -5.82 -4.29 -30.00
C GLY A 333 -4.73 -5.01 -29.17
N GLN A 334 -3.50 -4.50 -29.13
CA GLN A 334 -2.46 -5.01 -28.23
C GLN A 334 -2.58 -4.35 -26.85
N PRO A 335 -2.27 -5.05 -25.74
CA PRO A 335 -2.28 -4.47 -24.41
C PRO A 335 -1.31 -3.29 -24.25
N LEU A 336 -1.69 -2.25 -23.49
CA LEU A 336 -0.83 -1.10 -23.21
C LEU A 336 0.48 -1.51 -22.52
N GLY A 337 0.44 -2.49 -21.64
CA GLY A 337 1.66 -3.03 -21.01
C GLY A 337 2.64 -3.61 -22.02
N ALA A 338 2.16 -4.31 -23.06
CA ALA A 338 3.00 -4.82 -24.13
C ALA A 338 3.61 -3.69 -24.98
N HIS A 339 2.82 -2.63 -25.27
CA HIS A 339 3.35 -1.46 -25.95
C HIS A 339 4.44 -0.78 -25.14
N LEU A 340 4.25 -0.55 -23.83
CA LEU A 340 5.26 0.07 -22.98
C LEU A 340 6.57 -0.74 -22.96
N GLN A 341 6.49 -2.04 -22.83
CA GLN A 341 7.68 -2.90 -22.85
C GLN A 341 8.42 -2.85 -24.20
N ALA A 342 7.70 -2.61 -25.30
CA ALA A 342 8.27 -2.50 -26.63
C ALA A 342 8.78 -1.09 -26.99
N MET A 343 8.41 -0.05 -26.20
CA MET A 343 8.79 1.35 -26.43
C MET A 343 10.19 1.64 -25.89
N PRO A 344 11.18 2.03 -26.72
CA PRO A 344 12.48 2.45 -26.22
C PRO A 344 12.41 3.61 -25.21
N GLU A 345 11.43 4.50 -25.40
CA GLU A 345 11.18 5.65 -24.52
C GLU A 345 10.75 5.23 -23.10
N ALA A 346 10.11 4.08 -22.95
CA ALA A 346 9.66 3.58 -21.65
C ALA A 346 10.76 2.82 -20.87
N ALA A 347 11.77 2.30 -21.54
CA ALA A 347 12.80 1.47 -20.91
C ALA A 347 13.51 2.16 -19.74
N PRO A 348 13.94 3.45 -19.82
CA PRO A 348 14.53 4.15 -18.69
C PRO A 348 13.55 4.26 -17.50
N ALA A 349 12.29 4.63 -17.75
CA ALA A 349 11.29 4.79 -16.72
C ALA A 349 11.00 3.45 -16.00
N LEU A 350 10.82 2.37 -16.73
CA LEU A 350 10.60 1.04 -16.15
C LEU A 350 11.81 0.55 -15.34
N ALA A 351 13.03 0.87 -15.77
CA ALA A 351 14.24 0.55 -15.03
C ALA A 351 14.37 1.38 -13.74
N ASP A 352 14.11 2.69 -13.81
CA ASP A 352 14.17 3.60 -12.66
C ASP A 352 13.15 3.22 -11.58
N LEU A 353 11.99 2.71 -11.98
CA LEU A 353 10.90 2.36 -11.06
C LEU A 353 11.01 0.95 -10.48
N ARG A 354 12.01 0.16 -10.87
CA ARG A 354 12.22 -1.18 -10.33
C ARG A 354 12.80 -1.12 -8.92
N VAL A 355 12.13 -1.75 -7.94
CA VAL A 355 12.64 -1.99 -6.59
C VAL A 355 13.62 -3.16 -6.61
N GLY A 356 14.63 -3.14 -5.74
CA GLY A 356 15.68 -4.17 -5.68
C GLY A 356 16.98 -3.73 -6.33
N THR A 357 17.08 -2.49 -6.80
CA THR A 357 18.31 -1.93 -7.41
C THR A 357 19.31 -1.46 -6.36
N LEU A 358 18.87 -1.03 -5.19
CA LEU A 358 19.67 -0.66 -4.03
C LEU A 358 19.68 -1.79 -2.99
N THR A 359 20.22 -1.53 -1.78
CA THR A 359 20.35 -2.55 -0.73
C THR A 359 19.85 -2.01 0.58
N PRO A 360 18.81 -2.61 1.20
CA PRO A 360 18.37 -2.20 2.53
C PRO A 360 19.43 -2.51 3.58
N ALA A 361 19.69 -1.56 4.48
CA ALA A 361 20.64 -1.73 5.58
C ALA A 361 20.03 -2.44 6.81
N THR A 362 18.70 -2.54 6.87
CA THR A 362 17.98 -3.16 7.99
C THR A 362 17.21 -4.39 7.52
N PRO A 363 16.89 -5.33 8.43
CA PRO A 363 16.19 -6.56 8.06
C PRO A 363 14.81 -6.31 7.45
N VAL A 364 14.51 -7.04 6.38
CA VAL A 364 13.23 -6.97 5.67
C VAL A 364 12.55 -8.34 5.69
N LEU A 365 11.27 -8.36 6.07
CA LEU A 365 10.36 -9.47 5.82
C LEU A 365 9.59 -9.18 4.52
N ILE A 366 9.70 -10.07 3.57
CA ILE A 366 8.86 -10.09 2.36
C ILE A 366 7.89 -11.26 2.49
N THR A 367 6.61 -11.02 2.29
CA THR A 367 5.60 -12.09 2.19
C THR A 367 4.90 -11.99 0.86
N SER A 368 4.56 -13.12 0.24
CA SER A 368 3.85 -13.13 -1.04
C SER A 368 2.98 -14.38 -1.19
N GLY A 369 1.77 -14.19 -1.68
CA GLY A 369 0.87 -15.30 -2.02
C GLY A 369 1.35 -16.02 -3.29
N ARG A 370 1.52 -17.34 -3.23
CA ARG A 370 1.89 -18.13 -4.42
C ARG A 370 0.86 -18.00 -5.53
N ASN A 371 -0.40 -17.83 -5.17
CA ASN A 371 -1.53 -17.72 -6.09
C ASN A 371 -2.09 -16.29 -6.17
N ASP A 372 -1.28 -15.30 -5.84
CA ASP A 372 -1.65 -13.90 -5.97
C ASP A 372 -1.96 -13.57 -7.43
N ASP A 373 -3.17 -13.06 -7.67
CA ASP A 373 -3.67 -12.73 -9.00
C ASP A 373 -3.57 -11.23 -9.34
N THR A 374 -2.91 -10.47 -8.46
CA THR A 374 -2.68 -9.03 -8.60
C THR A 374 -1.19 -8.73 -8.67
N VAL A 375 -0.44 -9.14 -7.65
CA VAL A 375 1.02 -8.97 -7.60
C VAL A 375 1.69 -10.32 -7.85
N PRO A 376 2.39 -10.50 -9.01
CA PRO A 376 3.00 -11.77 -9.33
C PRO A 376 3.99 -12.24 -8.26
N TYR A 377 3.81 -13.46 -7.74
CA TYR A 377 4.73 -14.06 -6.78
C TYR A 377 6.19 -13.98 -7.22
N ASN A 378 6.46 -14.21 -8.49
CA ASN A 378 7.84 -14.28 -9.01
C ASN A 378 8.60 -12.96 -8.86
N GLN A 379 7.94 -11.79 -8.95
CA GLN A 379 8.64 -10.51 -8.76
C GLN A 379 9.02 -10.26 -7.29
N ALA A 380 8.15 -10.66 -6.35
CA ALA A 380 8.46 -10.56 -4.93
C ALA A 380 9.61 -11.50 -4.55
N ARG A 381 9.63 -12.71 -5.15
CA ARG A 381 10.72 -13.65 -4.99
C ARG A 381 12.02 -13.13 -5.58
N GLN A 382 11.97 -12.56 -6.81
CA GLN A 382 13.13 -11.95 -7.44
C GLN A 382 13.71 -10.80 -6.62
N LEU A 383 12.83 -9.96 -6.00
CA LEU A 383 13.27 -8.90 -5.10
C LEU A 383 14.08 -9.47 -3.92
N ALA A 384 13.59 -10.55 -3.30
CA ALA A 384 14.31 -11.22 -2.21
C ALA A 384 15.67 -11.75 -2.68
N ASP A 385 15.71 -12.42 -3.83
CA ASP A 385 16.95 -12.98 -4.40
C ASP A 385 17.95 -11.86 -4.75
N ASP A 386 17.49 -10.73 -5.33
CA ASP A 386 18.32 -9.58 -5.68
C ASP A 386 18.95 -8.93 -4.43
N TRP A 387 18.19 -8.76 -3.36
CA TRP A 387 18.70 -8.21 -2.10
C TRP A 387 19.61 -9.19 -1.37
N CYS A 388 19.29 -10.48 -1.39
CA CYS A 388 20.17 -11.51 -0.84
C CYS A 388 21.52 -11.53 -1.53
N ALA A 389 21.54 -11.45 -2.86
CA ALA A 389 22.77 -11.42 -3.65
C ALA A 389 23.65 -10.19 -3.33
N LYS A 390 23.03 -9.08 -2.85
CA LYS A 390 23.72 -7.87 -2.40
C LYS A 390 24.11 -7.91 -0.92
N GLY A 391 23.82 -8.99 -0.20
CA GLY A 391 24.17 -9.17 1.22
C GLY A 391 23.19 -8.55 2.21
N ALA A 392 21.99 -8.16 1.79
CA ALA A 392 20.95 -7.72 2.70
C ALA A 392 20.44 -8.84 3.61
N THR A 393 19.86 -8.48 4.74
CA THR A 393 19.16 -9.42 5.62
C THR A 393 17.69 -9.50 5.21
N VAL A 394 17.29 -10.62 4.63
CA VAL A 394 15.95 -10.83 4.09
C VAL A 394 15.36 -12.12 4.61
N GLU A 395 14.10 -12.06 5.03
CA GLU A 395 13.26 -13.22 5.25
C GLU A 395 12.12 -13.19 4.24
N PHE A 396 12.03 -14.23 3.39
CA PHE A 396 10.95 -14.37 2.42
C PHE A 396 10.05 -15.52 2.84
N ARG A 397 8.77 -15.26 2.98
CA ARG A 397 7.74 -16.25 3.33
C ARG A 397 6.70 -16.37 2.24
N THR A 398 6.44 -17.60 1.84
CA THR A 398 5.40 -17.92 0.86
C THR A 398 4.07 -18.18 1.55
N ASN A 399 3.02 -17.48 1.15
CA ASN A 399 1.66 -17.81 1.55
C ASN A 399 1.06 -18.80 0.55
N GLU A 400 0.73 -20.00 1.02
CA GLU A 400 0.21 -21.11 0.22
C GLU A 400 -1.34 -21.15 0.19
N LEU A 401 -2.02 -20.00 0.36
CA LEU A 401 -3.47 -19.93 0.20
C LEU A 401 -3.85 -20.44 -1.20
N PRO A 402 -4.77 -21.41 -1.30
CA PRO A 402 -5.17 -21.94 -2.60
C PRO A 402 -5.88 -20.87 -3.45
N PRO A 403 -5.82 -20.96 -4.79
CA PRO A 403 -6.45 -19.97 -5.65
C PRO A 403 -7.98 -20.04 -5.50
N LEU A 404 -8.58 -18.92 -5.11
CA LEU A 404 -10.02 -18.75 -4.95
C LEU A 404 -10.48 -17.64 -5.89
N LEU A 405 -11.41 -17.94 -6.79
CA LEU A 405 -11.95 -16.96 -7.75
C LEU A 405 -10.87 -16.16 -8.49
N PRO A 406 -10.00 -16.81 -9.29
CA PRO A 406 -8.87 -16.14 -9.95
C PRO A 406 -9.28 -14.91 -10.77
N GLY A 407 -8.47 -13.84 -10.71
CA GLY A 407 -8.71 -12.57 -11.39
C GLY A 407 -9.64 -11.61 -10.65
N THR A 408 -10.10 -11.98 -9.45
CA THR A 408 -11.00 -11.12 -8.64
C THR A 408 -10.27 -10.34 -7.55
N THR A 409 -8.96 -10.47 -7.44
CA THR A 409 -8.08 -9.75 -6.49
C THR A 409 -8.38 -10.05 -5.02
N ILE A 410 -9.65 -9.94 -4.60
CA ILE A 410 -10.03 -9.96 -3.18
C ILE A 410 -9.55 -11.20 -2.42
N PRO A 411 -9.83 -12.47 -2.84
CA PRO A 411 -9.41 -13.62 -2.04
C PRO A 411 -7.92 -13.94 -2.20
N ASN A 412 -7.35 -13.76 -3.39
CA ASN A 412 -6.00 -14.22 -3.70
C ASN A 412 -4.91 -13.20 -3.38
N HIS A 413 -5.28 -11.92 -3.32
CA HIS A 413 -4.38 -10.84 -2.96
C HIS A 413 -4.59 -10.38 -1.51
N PHE A 414 -5.80 -9.96 -1.13
CA PHE A 414 -6.06 -9.51 0.25
C PHE A 414 -6.16 -10.64 1.28
N GLY A 415 -6.43 -11.89 0.87
CA GLY A 415 -6.39 -13.05 1.77
C GLY A 415 -5.01 -13.26 2.39
N PRO A 416 -3.92 -13.32 1.61
CA PRO A 416 -2.55 -13.33 2.12
C PRO A 416 -2.23 -12.13 3.01
N GLU A 417 -2.66 -10.91 2.67
CA GLU A 417 -2.45 -9.73 3.53
C GLU A 417 -2.93 -9.96 4.96
N MET A 418 -4.15 -10.45 5.10
CA MET A 418 -4.75 -10.68 6.41
C MET A 418 -4.04 -11.80 7.19
N ILE A 419 -3.60 -12.84 6.50
CA ILE A 419 -2.90 -13.97 7.13
C ILE A 419 -1.48 -13.56 7.52
N ASP A 420 -0.75 -12.96 6.62
CA ASP A 420 0.67 -12.61 6.81
C ASP A 420 0.83 -11.42 7.76
N GLY A 421 -0.09 -10.46 7.68
CA GLY A 421 -0.09 -9.29 8.57
C GLY A 421 -0.53 -9.61 10.00
N PHE A 422 -1.60 -10.41 10.16
CA PHE A 422 -2.30 -10.52 11.46
C PHE A 422 -2.51 -11.97 11.95
N GLY A 423 -2.18 -12.99 11.15
CA GLY A 423 -2.32 -14.41 11.51
C GLY A 423 -1.19 -14.92 12.42
N PRO A 424 -1.03 -16.25 12.57
CA PRO A 424 0.12 -16.84 13.25
C PRO A 424 1.43 -16.50 12.53
N ASP A 425 2.51 -16.31 13.29
CA ASP A 425 3.85 -15.95 12.77
C ASP A 425 3.85 -14.73 11.84
N ASN A 426 3.03 -13.75 12.19
CA ASN A 426 2.68 -12.59 11.39
C ASN A 426 3.79 -11.52 11.33
N ALA A 427 3.59 -10.54 10.46
CA ALA A 427 4.47 -9.39 10.29
C ALA A 427 4.59 -8.53 11.55
N ILE A 428 3.52 -8.42 12.36
CA ILE A 428 3.57 -7.70 13.65
C ILE A 428 4.60 -8.35 14.57
N THR A 429 4.55 -9.67 14.73
CA THR A 429 5.50 -10.42 15.56
C THR A 429 6.93 -10.23 15.05
N TYR A 430 7.15 -10.32 13.75
CA TYR A 430 8.45 -10.07 13.15
C TYR A 430 8.97 -8.66 13.48
N LEU A 431 8.16 -7.63 13.30
CA LEU A 431 8.56 -6.24 13.56
C LEU A 431 8.75 -5.96 15.08
N LEU A 432 7.93 -6.58 15.94
CA LEU A 432 8.15 -6.51 17.39
C LEU A 432 9.50 -7.12 17.80
N ASP A 433 9.92 -8.18 17.14
CA ASP A 433 11.25 -8.77 17.35
C ASP A 433 12.38 -7.84 16.92
N ARG A 434 12.20 -7.10 15.81
CA ARG A 434 13.17 -6.08 15.38
C ARG A 434 13.24 -4.92 16.37
N LEU A 435 12.09 -4.44 16.84
CA LEU A 435 12.01 -3.40 17.88
C LEU A 435 12.63 -3.84 19.21
N ALA A 436 12.52 -5.11 19.55
CA ALA A 436 13.16 -5.70 20.72
C ALA A 436 14.67 -5.92 20.56
N GLY A 437 15.25 -5.61 19.41
CA GLY A 437 16.67 -5.82 19.12
C GLY A 437 17.07 -7.30 18.94
N LYS A 438 16.11 -8.19 18.69
CA LYS A 438 16.44 -9.57 18.36
C LYS A 438 17.18 -9.64 17.02
N PRO A 439 18.28 -10.37 16.92
CA PRO A 439 19.04 -10.43 15.68
C PRO A 439 18.25 -11.11 14.55
N ALA A 440 18.43 -10.60 13.34
CA ALA A 440 18.10 -11.30 12.11
C ALA A 440 19.37 -11.28 11.25
N GLN A 441 19.71 -12.37 10.62
CA GLN A 441 20.94 -12.51 9.87
C GLN A 441 20.74 -13.29 8.57
N GLY A 442 21.43 -12.82 7.53
CA GLY A 442 21.47 -13.49 6.25
C GLY A 442 20.14 -13.50 5.51
N CYS A 443 19.99 -14.49 4.64
CA CYS A 443 18.79 -14.69 3.84
C CYS A 443 18.12 -16.02 4.20
N THR A 444 16.85 -15.96 4.52
CA THR A 444 15.98 -17.12 4.67
C THR A 444 14.89 -17.04 3.62
N ILE A 445 14.82 -18.02 2.75
CA ILE A 445 13.86 -18.07 1.65
C ILE A 445 13.21 -19.44 1.68
N ASP A 446 11.91 -19.52 1.94
CA ASP A 446 11.10 -20.73 1.96
C ASP A 446 10.59 -21.12 0.54
#